data_78dfb4526d8c34907ff2e1b14823937e
#
_entry.id   78dfb4526d8c34907ff2e1b14823937e
#
_cell.length_a   1.000
_cell.length_b   1.000
_cell.length_c   1.000
_cell.angle_alpha   90.00
_cell.angle_beta   90.00
_cell.angle_gamma   90.00
#
_symmetry.space_group_name_H-M   'P 1'
#
loop_
_entity.id
_entity.type
_entity.pdbx_description
1 polymer ?
#
loop_
_entity_poly.entity_id
_entity_poly.type
_entity_poly.pdbx_seq_one_letter_code
_entity_poly.pdbx_strand_id
1 'polypeptide(L)'
;PEGPTVKAFIYDFIKKNLDDYLHKNPTVADAMLKRIVRSEKERKEMAGIRKLANERAKKANLHNKKLRDCRNHFTDEKEESRYNTTLFITEGDSASGSITKSRNVDLQAVFSLRGKPLNCYGLTKKVVYENEEFNLLQHALDIEDGIENLRYNNIVIATDADVDGMHIRLLLL
;
A
#
# COMPACT_ATOMS: atom_id res chain seq x y z
N PRO A 1 -1.12 41.44 -22.50
CA PRO A 1 -2.44 41.57 -21.94
C PRO A 1 -2.39 41.19 -20.48
N GLU A 2 -2.42 42.23 -19.61
CA GLU A 2 -2.47 42.10 -18.16
C GLU A 2 -3.92 41.81 -17.74
N GLY A 3 -4.35 40.58 -17.89
CA GLY A 3 -5.66 40.13 -17.39
C GLY A 3 -5.52 38.99 -16.42
N PRO A 4 -6.49 38.77 -15.52
CA PRO A 4 -6.45 37.61 -14.60
C PRO A 4 -6.34 36.34 -15.45
N THR A 5 -5.44 35.44 -15.04
CA THR A 5 -5.29 34.14 -15.72
C THR A 5 -6.63 33.42 -15.72
N VAL A 6 -6.91 32.62 -16.76
CA VAL A 6 -8.14 31.79 -16.84
C VAL A 6 -8.37 30.99 -15.55
N LYS A 7 -7.28 30.53 -14.94
CA LYS A 7 -7.31 29.84 -13.65
C LYS A 7 -7.87 30.71 -12.52
N ALA A 8 -7.44 31.96 -12.42
CA ALA A 8 -7.91 32.89 -11.38
C ALA A 8 -9.41 33.20 -11.58
N PHE A 9 -9.81 33.48 -12.82
CA PHE A 9 -11.22 33.71 -13.16
C PHE A 9 -12.12 32.51 -12.78
N ILE A 10 -11.73 31.30 -13.16
CA ILE A 10 -12.49 30.09 -12.84
C ILE A 10 -12.58 29.88 -11.34
N TYR A 11 -11.47 30.08 -10.63
CA TYR A 11 -11.43 29.95 -9.17
C TYR A 11 -12.42 30.92 -8.48
N ASP A 12 -12.38 32.19 -8.85
CA ASP A 12 -13.23 33.22 -8.25
C ASP A 12 -14.70 32.99 -8.60
N PHE A 13 -14.98 32.61 -9.84
CA PHE A 13 -16.34 32.25 -10.28
C PHE A 13 -16.91 31.06 -9.50
N ILE A 14 -16.16 29.98 -9.39
CA ILE A 14 -16.60 28.79 -8.64
C ILE A 14 -16.77 29.13 -7.17
N LYS A 15 -15.81 29.82 -6.56
CA LYS A 15 -15.85 30.18 -5.15
C LYS A 15 -17.12 30.98 -4.81
N LYS A 16 -17.41 32.02 -5.60
CA LYS A 16 -18.58 32.86 -5.40
C LYS A 16 -19.89 32.07 -5.57
N ASN A 17 -20.03 31.33 -6.67
CA ASN A 17 -21.27 30.59 -6.94
C ASN A 17 -21.48 29.43 -5.96
N LEU A 18 -20.42 28.79 -5.49
CA LEU A 18 -20.51 27.73 -4.48
C LEU A 18 -20.92 28.31 -3.13
N ASP A 19 -20.35 29.46 -2.73
CA ASP A 19 -20.70 30.17 -1.49
C ASP A 19 -22.18 30.54 -1.50
N ASP A 20 -22.65 31.19 -2.56
CA ASP A 20 -24.06 31.56 -2.74
C ASP A 20 -24.99 30.33 -2.71
N TYR A 21 -24.57 29.23 -3.35
CA TYR A 21 -25.34 27.98 -3.35
C TYR A 21 -25.46 27.38 -1.96
N LEU A 22 -24.36 27.30 -1.21
CA LEU A 22 -24.32 26.70 0.13
C LEU A 22 -25.15 27.54 1.13
N HIS A 23 -25.12 28.87 1.02
CA HIS A 23 -25.95 29.75 1.84
C HIS A 23 -27.45 29.56 1.55
N LYS A 24 -27.83 29.32 0.30
CA LYS A 24 -29.22 29.05 -0.09
C LYS A 24 -29.68 27.62 0.26
N ASN A 25 -28.75 26.70 0.50
CA ASN A 25 -29.05 25.27 0.75
C ASN A 25 -28.33 24.80 2.03
N PRO A 26 -28.75 25.24 3.23
CA PRO A 26 -28.07 24.91 4.48
C PRO A 26 -28.00 23.41 4.77
N THR A 27 -28.99 22.64 4.37
CA THR A 27 -29.00 21.17 4.55
C THR A 27 -27.85 20.49 3.75
N VAL A 28 -27.57 21.00 2.55
CA VAL A 28 -26.47 20.52 1.72
C VAL A 28 -25.13 20.93 2.32
N ALA A 29 -25.03 22.19 2.80
CA ALA A 29 -23.84 22.69 3.48
C ALA A 29 -23.49 21.84 4.71
N ASP A 30 -24.48 21.53 5.57
CA ASP A 30 -24.32 20.67 6.74
C ASP A 30 -23.88 19.25 6.38
N ALA A 31 -24.46 18.66 5.34
CA ALA A 31 -24.09 17.33 4.87
C ALA A 31 -22.64 17.31 4.37
N MET A 32 -22.24 18.32 3.59
CA MET A 32 -20.86 18.47 3.11
C MET A 32 -19.89 18.67 4.27
N LEU A 33 -20.21 19.54 5.22
CA LEU A 33 -19.37 19.79 6.40
C LEU A 33 -19.16 18.52 7.22
N LYS A 34 -20.24 17.78 7.50
CA LYS A 34 -20.16 16.49 8.20
C LYS A 34 -19.25 15.50 7.47
N ARG A 35 -19.35 15.45 6.15
CA ARG A 35 -18.50 14.57 5.32
C ARG A 35 -17.03 14.97 5.37
N ILE A 36 -16.74 16.27 5.27
CA ILE A 36 -15.38 16.81 5.33
C ILE A 36 -14.75 16.53 6.70
N VAL A 37 -15.45 16.84 7.80
CA VAL A 37 -14.95 16.60 9.16
C VAL A 37 -14.69 15.11 9.41
N ARG A 38 -15.60 14.25 8.96
CA ARG A 38 -15.41 12.80 9.05
C ARG A 38 -14.19 12.33 8.26
N SER A 39 -14.03 12.77 7.03
CA SER A 39 -12.89 12.42 6.17
C SER A 39 -11.56 12.94 6.74
N GLU A 40 -11.55 14.14 7.33
CA GLU A 40 -10.36 14.67 8.00
C GLU A 40 -9.99 13.84 9.24
N LYS A 41 -10.97 13.45 10.05
CA LYS A 41 -10.75 12.60 11.23
C LYS A 41 -10.19 11.24 10.81
N GLU A 42 -10.82 10.58 9.83
CA GLU A 42 -10.34 9.30 9.28
C GLU A 42 -8.90 9.41 8.76
N ARG A 43 -8.57 10.49 8.04
CA ARG A 43 -7.22 10.73 7.51
C ARG A 43 -6.18 10.93 8.63
N LYS A 44 -6.52 11.71 9.67
CA LYS A 44 -5.63 11.93 10.84
C LYS A 44 -5.40 10.63 11.62
N GLU A 45 -6.44 9.84 11.84
CA GLU A 45 -6.34 8.53 12.48
C GLU A 45 -5.45 7.58 11.67
N MET A 46 -5.64 7.53 10.35
CA MET A 46 -4.81 6.72 9.45
C MET A 46 -3.34 7.15 9.45
N ALA A 47 -3.08 8.46 9.43
CA ALA A 47 -1.70 8.98 9.50
C ALA A 47 -1.01 8.57 10.81
N GLY A 48 -1.73 8.64 11.94
CA GLY A 48 -1.22 8.18 13.24
C GLY A 48 -0.91 6.69 13.27
N ILE A 49 -1.81 5.87 12.73
CA ILE A 49 -1.64 4.42 12.64
C ILE A 49 -0.44 4.06 11.75
N ARG A 50 -0.33 4.70 10.57
CA ARG A 50 0.82 4.52 9.67
C ARG A 50 2.14 4.87 10.35
N LYS A 51 2.20 6.01 11.06
CA LYS A 51 3.41 6.41 11.79
C LYS A 51 3.83 5.36 12.81
N LEU A 52 2.90 4.83 13.61
CA LEU A 52 3.16 3.78 14.58
C LEU A 52 3.58 2.46 13.92
N ALA A 53 2.94 2.08 12.81
CA ALA A 53 3.30 0.90 12.03
C ALA A 53 4.72 1.01 11.46
N ASN A 54 5.06 2.17 10.88
CA ASN A 54 6.39 2.45 10.34
C ASN A 54 7.48 2.47 11.43
N GLU A 55 7.18 3.00 12.63
CA GLU A 55 8.12 2.95 13.76
C GLU A 55 8.36 1.52 14.23
N ARG A 56 7.32 0.69 14.26
CA ARG A 56 7.44 -0.74 14.59
C ARG A 56 8.18 -1.51 13.51
N ALA A 57 7.84 -1.27 12.24
CA ALA A 57 8.53 -1.85 11.08
C ALA A 57 10.01 -1.48 11.07
N LYS A 58 10.37 -0.23 11.31
CA LYS A 58 11.78 0.21 11.43
C LYS A 58 12.52 -0.50 12.57
N LYS A 59 11.87 -0.76 13.70
CA LYS A 59 12.46 -1.54 14.81
C LYS A 59 12.60 -3.03 14.46
N ALA A 60 11.63 -3.59 13.73
CA ALA A 60 11.67 -4.98 13.23
C ALA A 60 12.63 -5.14 12.05
N ASN A 61 12.92 -4.05 11.33
CA ASN A 61 13.61 -3.99 10.05
C ASN A 61 15.12 -4.15 10.10
N LEU A 62 15.72 -4.11 11.26
CA LEU A 62 17.13 -4.48 11.38
C LEU A 62 17.40 -5.90 10.87
N HIS A 63 16.34 -6.74 10.69
CA HIS A 63 16.43 -8.03 9.99
C HIS A 63 15.02 -8.52 9.59
N ASN A 64 14.49 -8.08 8.44
CA ASN A 64 13.33 -8.76 7.84
C ASN A 64 13.77 -10.14 7.33
N LYS A 65 13.83 -11.11 8.25
CA LYS A 65 14.27 -12.49 7.96
C LYS A 65 13.37 -13.18 6.92
N LYS A 66 12.20 -12.63 6.65
CA LYS A 66 11.21 -13.16 5.71
C LYS A 66 11.47 -12.73 4.27
N LEU A 67 12.14 -11.60 4.06
CA LEU A 67 12.48 -11.10 2.74
C LEU A 67 13.89 -11.58 2.34
N ARG A 68 13.97 -12.28 1.22
CA ARG A 68 15.20 -12.55 0.47
C ARG A 68 15.19 -11.64 -0.75
N ASP A 69 15.73 -10.46 -0.59
CA ASP A 69 15.67 -9.39 -1.58
C ASP A 69 16.47 -9.69 -2.86
N CYS A 70 16.18 -8.97 -3.94
CA CYS A 70 16.99 -8.91 -5.15
C CYS A 70 17.85 -7.64 -5.17
N ARG A 71 18.77 -7.55 -6.12
CA ARG A 71 19.69 -6.43 -6.22
C ARG A 71 19.08 -5.22 -6.90
N ASN A 72 18.32 -5.46 -7.97
CA ASN A 72 17.69 -4.40 -8.76
C ASN A 72 16.21 -4.29 -8.38
N HIS A 73 15.69 -3.07 -8.33
CA HIS A 73 14.30 -2.79 -8.00
C HIS A 73 13.59 -2.07 -9.14
N PHE A 74 12.28 -2.05 -9.13
CA PHE A 74 11.46 -1.33 -10.11
C PHE A 74 11.71 0.19 -10.07
N THR A 75 12.12 0.71 -8.92
CA THR A 75 12.50 2.11 -8.71
C THR A 75 13.83 2.50 -9.38
N ASP A 76 14.63 1.54 -9.85
CA ASP A 76 15.92 1.79 -10.49
C ASP A 76 15.72 2.23 -11.95
N GLU A 77 15.43 3.51 -12.17
CA GLU A 77 15.05 4.06 -13.48
C GLU A 77 16.08 3.86 -14.59
N LYS A 78 17.34 3.64 -14.24
CA LYS A 78 18.45 3.49 -15.21
C LYS A 78 18.52 2.08 -15.80
N GLU A 79 17.83 1.12 -15.22
CA GLU A 79 17.91 -0.29 -15.60
C GLU A 79 16.64 -0.70 -16.38
N GLU A 80 16.78 -1.04 -17.66
CA GLU A 80 15.66 -1.58 -18.45
C GLU A 80 15.11 -2.87 -17.86
N SER A 81 15.95 -3.64 -17.19
CA SER A 81 15.58 -4.89 -16.52
C SER A 81 14.62 -4.70 -15.34
N ARG A 82 14.39 -3.47 -14.87
CA ARG A 82 13.48 -3.14 -13.78
C ARG A 82 12.07 -3.66 -13.97
N TYR A 83 11.59 -3.75 -15.21
CA TYR A 83 10.27 -4.28 -15.53
C TYR A 83 10.14 -5.80 -15.32
N ASN A 84 11.26 -6.50 -15.17
CA ASN A 84 11.32 -7.93 -14.88
C ASN A 84 11.47 -8.21 -13.38
N THR A 85 11.56 -7.18 -12.53
CA THR A 85 11.66 -7.36 -11.08
C THR A 85 10.42 -8.03 -10.54
N THR A 86 10.59 -9.05 -9.72
CA THR A 86 9.50 -9.92 -9.28
C THR A 86 9.66 -10.25 -7.79
N LEU A 87 8.59 -10.07 -7.02
CA LEU A 87 8.48 -10.60 -5.67
C LEU A 87 7.65 -11.87 -5.67
N PHE A 88 8.23 -12.99 -5.24
CA PHE A 88 7.51 -14.24 -4.97
C PHE A 88 7.06 -14.25 -3.51
N ILE A 89 5.76 -14.35 -3.27
CA ILE A 89 5.18 -14.54 -1.94
C ILE A 89 4.88 -16.03 -1.78
N THR A 90 5.52 -16.69 -0.81
CA THR A 90 5.42 -18.14 -0.60
C THR A 90 4.69 -18.48 0.70
N GLU A 91 4.10 -19.66 0.76
CA GLU A 91 3.34 -20.13 1.92
C GLU A 91 4.20 -20.38 3.17
N GLY A 92 5.49 -20.62 3.01
CA GLY A 92 6.36 -20.93 4.13
C GLY A 92 7.83 -21.04 3.75
N ASP A 93 8.65 -21.36 4.74
CA ASP A 93 10.11 -21.37 4.58
C ASP A 93 10.61 -22.49 3.65
N SER A 94 9.90 -23.60 3.54
CA SER A 94 10.26 -24.71 2.65
C SER A 94 10.17 -24.28 1.17
N ALA A 95 9.00 -23.77 0.74
CA ALA A 95 8.79 -23.26 -0.60
C ALA A 95 9.71 -22.06 -0.89
N SER A 96 9.85 -21.15 0.07
CA SER A 96 10.78 -20.03 0.03
C SER A 96 12.21 -20.48 -0.21
N GLY A 97 12.67 -21.51 0.50
CA GLY A 97 14.02 -22.06 0.34
C GLY A 97 14.29 -22.63 -1.05
N SER A 98 13.33 -23.30 -1.64
CA SER A 98 13.44 -23.86 -2.99
C SER A 98 13.55 -22.76 -4.05
N ILE A 99 12.68 -21.78 -4.02
CA ILE A 99 12.71 -20.63 -4.95
C ILE A 99 13.98 -19.81 -4.73
N THR A 100 14.38 -19.55 -3.49
CA THR A 100 15.58 -18.76 -3.17
C THR A 100 16.86 -19.38 -3.77
N LYS A 101 16.95 -20.70 -3.83
CA LYS A 101 18.11 -21.39 -4.40
C LYS A 101 18.21 -21.30 -5.92
N SER A 102 17.06 -21.22 -6.61
CA SER A 102 16.97 -21.27 -8.08
C SER A 102 16.69 -19.90 -8.72
N ARG A 103 16.35 -18.89 -7.94
CA ARG A 103 15.96 -17.56 -8.44
C ARG A 103 17.11 -16.81 -9.11
N ASN A 104 16.74 -15.89 -9.97
CA ASN A 104 17.65 -14.83 -10.40
C ASN A 104 17.81 -13.80 -9.28
N VAL A 105 19.01 -13.75 -8.66
CA VAL A 105 19.28 -12.86 -7.50
C VAL A 105 19.21 -11.38 -7.87
N ASP A 106 19.42 -11.03 -9.11
CA ASP A 106 19.40 -9.65 -9.55
C ASP A 106 17.97 -9.10 -9.69
N LEU A 107 16.99 -9.94 -10.06
CA LEU A 107 15.65 -9.50 -10.42
C LEU A 107 14.52 -10.12 -9.58
N GLN A 108 14.80 -11.18 -8.83
CA GLN A 108 13.77 -11.95 -8.15
C GLN A 108 14.00 -11.94 -6.64
N ALA A 109 13.01 -11.45 -5.92
CA ALA A 109 12.94 -11.47 -4.46
C ALA A 109 11.94 -12.54 -3.99
N VAL A 110 12.10 -13.02 -2.76
CA VAL A 110 11.20 -13.99 -2.13
C VAL A 110 10.80 -13.50 -0.76
N PHE A 111 9.49 -13.50 -0.49
CA PHE A 111 8.92 -13.22 0.83
C PHE A 111 8.21 -14.47 1.35
N SER A 112 8.59 -14.92 2.54
CA SER A 112 8.02 -16.11 3.18
C SER A 112 6.91 -15.72 4.15
N LEU A 113 5.68 -16.18 3.91
CA LEU A 113 4.57 -16.05 4.85
C LEU A 113 4.75 -17.05 6.01
N ARG A 114 4.17 -16.73 7.15
CA ARG A 114 4.12 -17.63 8.31
C ARG A 114 2.73 -18.25 8.43
N GLY A 115 2.44 -19.18 7.54
CA GLY A 115 1.11 -19.81 7.47
C GLY A 115 0.08 -18.91 6.79
N LYS A 116 -1.20 -19.10 7.12
CA LYS A 116 -2.31 -18.34 6.53
C LYS A 116 -2.30 -16.87 7.00
N PRO A 117 -2.39 -15.91 6.09
CA PRO A 117 -2.53 -14.50 6.46
C PRO A 117 -3.82 -14.23 7.23
N LEU A 118 -3.85 -13.11 7.95
CA LEU A 118 -5.05 -12.65 8.63
C LEU A 118 -6.19 -12.41 7.62
N ASN A 119 -7.37 -12.98 7.90
CA ASN A 119 -8.57 -12.62 7.16
C ASN A 119 -9.00 -11.19 7.53
N CYS A 120 -8.87 -10.26 6.60
CA CYS A 120 -9.18 -8.84 6.79
C CYS A 120 -10.67 -8.50 6.62
N TYR A 121 -11.50 -9.44 6.21
CA TYR A 121 -12.92 -9.20 6.00
C TYR A 121 -13.61 -8.74 7.29
N GLY A 122 -14.29 -7.58 7.23
CA GLY A 122 -14.99 -7.00 8.39
C GLY A 122 -14.09 -6.39 9.47
N LEU A 123 -12.76 -6.46 9.34
CA LEU A 123 -11.84 -5.84 10.29
C LEU A 123 -11.67 -4.34 10.02
N THR A 124 -11.37 -3.60 11.09
CA THR A 124 -10.99 -2.19 10.92
C THR A 124 -9.60 -2.07 10.34
N LYS A 125 -9.35 -1.02 9.57
CA LYS A 125 -8.01 -0.73 9.00
C LYS A 125 -6.92 -0.73 10.07
N LYS A 126 -7.24 -0.28 11.29
CA LYS A 126 -6.30 -0.29 12.42
C LYS A 126 -5.78 -1.69 12.71
N VAL A 127 -6.67 -2.68 12.82
CA VAL A 127 -6.29 -4.08 13.10
C VAL A 127 -5.40 -4.66 12.00
N VAL A 128 -5.72 -4.35 10.74
CA VAL A 128 -4.92 -4.80 9.58
C VAL A 128 -3.51 -4.19 9.63
N TYR A 129 -3.40 -2.89 9.89
CA TYR A 129 -2.10 -2.19 9.99
C TYR A 129 -1.31 -2.57 11.26
N GLU A 130 -1.94 -3.10 12.30
CA GLU A 130 -1.26 -3.64 13.49
C GLU A 130 -0.76 -5.07 13.29
N ASN A 131 -1.19 -5.76 12.23
CA ASN A 131 -0.73 -7.11 11.92
C ASN A 131 0.74 -7.10 11.46
N GLU A 132 1.58 -7.85 12.15
CA GLU A 132 3.03 -7.89 11.88
C GLU A 132 3.35 -8.40 10.46
N GLU A 133 2.64 -9.44 10.02
CA GLU A 133 2.83 -10.07 8.70
C GLU A 133 2.58 -9.08 7.56
N PHE A 134 1.44 -8.38 7.61
CA PHE A 134 1.11 -7.36 6.62
C PHE A 134 2.04 -6.15 6.68
N ASN A 135 2.49 -5.75 7.88
CA ASN A 135 3.49 -4.70 8.00
C ASN A 135 4.82 -5.07 7.35
N LEU A 136 5.29 -6.30 7.56
CA LEU A 136 6.53 -6.78 6.93
C LEU A 136 6.39 -6.89 5.41
N LEU A 137 5.21 -7.29 4.91
CA LEU A 137 4.93 -7.35 3.48
C LEU A 137 4.83 -5.96 2.85
N GLN A 138 4.10 -5.03 3.47
CA GLN A 138 4.03 -3.63 3.01
C GLN A 138 5.41 -3.00 2.93
N HIS A 139 6.25 -3.25 3.94
CA HIS A 139 7.61 -2.75 3.95
C HIS A 139 8.48 -3.42 2.87
N ALA A 140 8.32 -4.73 2.62
CA ALA A 140 9.01 -5.41 1.53
C ALA A 140 8.65 -4.81 0.17
N LEU A 141 7.39 -4.37 0.00
CA LEU A 141 6.88 -3.73 -1.21
C LEU A 141 7.17 -2.23 -1.29
N ASP A 142 7.50 -1.57 -0.17
CA ASP A 142 7.63 -0.11 0.00
C ASP A 142 6.37 0.65 -0.41
N ILE A 143 5.21 0.19 0.10
CA ILE A 143 3.90 0.77 -0.18
C ILE A 143 3.23 1.40 1.04
N GLU A 144 3.99 1.73 2.08
CA GLU A 144 3.46 2.32 3.33
C GLU A 144 2.83 3.70 3.08
N ASP A 145 3.44 4.50 2.22
CA ASP A 145 2.96 5.85 1.89
C ASP A 145 2.21 5.94 0.55
N GLY A 146 2.13 4.85 -0.19
CA GLY A 146 1.49 4.76 -1.50
C GLY A 146 2.20 3.78 -2.41
N ILE A 147 1.76 3.69 -3.67
CA ILE A 147 2.32 2.76 -4.66
C ILE A 147 3.44 3.37 -5.51
N GLU A 148 3.76 4.65 -5.29
CA GLU A 148 4.73 5.40 -6.10
C GLU A 148 6.16 4.83 -5.96
N ASN A 149 6.45 4.25 -4.78
CA ASN A 149 7.76 3.67 -4.46
C ASN A 149 7.79 2.14 -4.57
N LEU A 150 6.83 1.55 -5.28
CA LEU A 150 6.73 0.09 -5.41
C LEU A 150 8.05 -0.51 -5.89
N ARG A 151 8.59 -1.45 -5.12
CA ARG A 151 9.93 -2.02 -5.36
C ARG A 151 9.99 -3.08 -6.46
N TYR A 152 8.87 -3.74 -6.74
CA TYR A 152 8.83 -4.84 -7.72
C TYR A 152 7.70 -4.62 -8.71
N ASN A 153 7.99 -4.75 -10.00
CA ASN A 153 6.98 -4.61 -11.05
C ASN A 153 5.98 -5.78 -11.08
N ASN A 154 6.44 -6.97 -10.70
CA ASN A 154 5.62 -8.18 -10.69
C ASN A 154 5.52 -8.75 -9.28
N ILE A 155 4.32 -9.19 -8.89
CA ILE A 155 4.08 -9.89 -7.64
C ILE A 155 3.46 -11.25 -7.97
N VAL A 156 4.10 -12.32 -7.52
CA VAL A 156 3.67 -13.69 -7.77
C VAL A 156 3.35 -14.37 -6.45
N ILE A 157 2.10 -14.78 -6.27
CA ILE A 157 1.68 -15.57 -5.11
C ILE A 157 1.93 -17.05 -5.46
N ALA A 158 2.98 -17.61 -4.89
CA ALA A 158 3.44 -18.97 -5.12
C ALA A 158 3.03 -19.86 -3.94
N THR A 159 1.88 -20.51 -4.06
CA THR A 159 1.31 -21.41 -3.07
C THR A 159 1.11 -22.80 -3.67
N ASP A 160 1.00 -23.83 -2.83
CA ASP A 160 0.70 -25.17 -3.27
C ASP A 160 -0.67 -25.26 -3.96
N ALA A 161 -0.84 -26.25 -4.83
CA ALA A 161 -2.08 -26.47 -5.59
C ALA A 161 -3.12 -27.24 -4.78
N ASP A 162 -3.27 -26.90 -3.50
CA ASP A 162 -4.21 -27.49 -2.58
C ASP A 162 -5.23 -26.46 -2.05
N VAL A 163 -6.12 -26.89 -1.17
CA VAL A 163 -7.17 -26.04 -0.58
C VAL A 163 -6.57 -24.92 0.27
N ASP A 164 -5.50 -25.19 0.98
CA ASP A 164 -4.82 -24.20 1.85
C ASP A 164 -4.12 -23.13 1.01
N GLY A 165 -3.42 -23.51 -0.04
CA GLY A 165 -2.81 -22.57 -0.98
C GLY A 165 -3.82 -21.72 -1.72
N MET A 166 -4.98 -22.28 -2.10
CA MET A 166 -6.09 -21.50 -2.66
C MET A 166 -6.64 -20.48 -1.67
N HIS A 167 -6.75 -20.86 -0.39
CA HIS A 167 -7.22 -19.98 0.66
C HIS A 167 -6.21 -18.83 0.91
N ILE A 168 -4.92 -19.12 0.96
CA ILE A 168 -3.87 -18.10 1.11
C ILE A 168 -3.94 -17.08 -0.03
N ARG A 169 -4.11 -17.52 -1.28
CA ARG A 169 -4.29 -16.60 -2.41
C ARG A 169 -5.47 -15.67 -2.22
N LEU A 170 -6.61 -16.22 -1.78
CA LEU A 170 -7.83 -15.42 -1.54
C LEU A 170 -7.62 -14.38 -0.44
N LEU A 171 -6.85 -14.72 0.61
CA LEU A 171 -6.58 -13.81 1.73
C LEU A 171 -5.59 -12.68 1.38
N LEU A 172 -4.79 -12.85 0.33
CA LEU A 172 -3.81 -11.86 -0.13
C LEU A 172 -4.36 -10.93 -1.22
N LEU A 173 -5.47 -11.26 -1.88
CA LEU A 173 -6.17 -10.45 -2.88
C LEU A 173 -7.19 -9.51 -2.26
#